data_57d0d1b610c17ed02351d96a0830a248
#
_entry.id   57d0d1b610c17ed02351d96a0830a248
#
_cell.length_a   1.000
_cell.length_b   1.000
_cell.length_c   1.000
_cell.angle_alpha   90.00
_cell.angle_beta   90.00
_cell.angle_gamma   90.00
#
_symmetry.space_group_name_H-M   'P 1'
#
loop_
_entity.id
_entity.type
_entity.pdbx_description
1 polymer ?
#
loop_
_entity_poly.entity_id
_entity_poly.type
_entity_poly.pdbx_seq_one_letter_code
_entity_poly.pdbx_strand_id
1 'polypeptide(L)'
;MARIVVVGVASLYLSAGVADDFPLEYEPSSVPAWMRAGVAGSAAHIAKVLSALGDDVRLCTLAGSDPAGLAIRADLNVSGLLGPGVVDGGGTSLGVVLVAPDGSRMGFPYLAAVNAVGYPAETFHRVAEGADLAVLTNARFTRPLIGWAKHACVRIAVDVHLISDPCDAHNRPWMEAADIVFCSHERLQCTPEEWMAQVFAQYPGCEVVGVGQGADGAVLGLRDGTLVRAGAVAPRGVVSTAGAGDALFASFLHGWLATGNPVDALRSAVLHAGWKVGDTLPGAVSLTDEELARLSGEHEVRTSVGRWVSAAPADRAVRAASGPEPRPASPG
;
A
#
# COMPACT_ATOMS: atom_id res chain seq x y z
N MET A 1 -10.27 2.68 -19.53
CA MET A 1 -8.84 2.33 -19.48
C MET A 1 -8.09 3.59 -19.12
N ALA A 2 -7.59 3.68 -17.90
CA ALA A 2 -6.79 4.82 -17.44
C ALA A 2 -5.31 4.58 -17.77
N ARG A 3 -4.54 5.66 -17.96
CA ARG A 3 -3.09 5.60 -18.07
C ARG A 3 -2.47 5.90 -16.72
N ILE A 4 -1.78 4.93 -16.14
CA ILE A 4 -1.27 5.00 -14.78
C ILE A 4 0.24 4.78 -14.79
N VAL A 5 1.00 5.72 -14.20
CA VAL A 5 2.42 5.51 -13.91
C VAL A 5 2.56 5.04 -12.45
N VAL A 6 3.18 3.88 -12.27
CA VAL A 6 3.47 3.31 -10.94
C VAL A 6 4.96 3.42 -10.66
N VAL A 7 5.32 4.03 -9.54
CA VAL A 7 6.72 4.29 -9.19
C VAL A 7 7.06 3.68 -7.84
N GLY A 8 8.10 2.87 -7.80
CA GLY A 8 8.56 2.30 -6.53
C GLY A 8 9.29 0.98 -6.68
N VAL A 9 9.22 0.16 -5.65
CA VAL A 9 10.07 -1.02 -5.51
C VAL A 9 9.50 -2.22 -6.26
N ALA A 10 10.37 -2.87 -7.06
CA ALA A 10 10.26 -4.27 -7.45
C ALA A 10 11.34 -5.07 -6.74
N SER A 11 10.98 -6.19 -6.13
CA SER A 11 11.89 -7.01 -5.31
C SER A 11 11.75 -8.48 -5.63
N LEU A 12 12.84 -9.23 -5.53
CA LEU A 12 12.75 -10.68 -5.45
C LEU A 12 12.51 -11.08 -3.99
N TYR A 13 11.41 -11.81 -3.76
CA TYR A 13 11.03 -12.30 -2.44
C TYR A 13 11.17 -13.80 -2.33
N LEU A 14 11.63 -14.24 -1.15
CA LEU A 14 11.45 -15.60 -0.65
C LEU A 14 10.31 -15.58 0.38
N SER A 15 9.30 -16.41 0.17
CA SER A 15 8.19 -16.58 1.09
C SER A 15 8.21 -18.01 1.62
N ALA A 16 8.12 -18.17 2.95
CA ALA A 16 8.18 -19.47 3.61
C ALA A 16 7.07 -19.59 4.67
N GLY A 17 6.35 -20.71 4.65
CA GLY A 17 5.40 -21.05 5.70
C GLY A 17 6.16 -21.66 6.88
N VAL A 18 6.07 -21.05 8.05
CA VAL A 18 6.62 -21.57 9.31
C VAL A 18 5.61 -22.51 9.99
N ALA A 19 6.10 -23.35 10.91
CA ALA A 19 5.27 -24.36 11.58
C ALA A 19 4.41 -23.75 12.69
N ASP A 20 4.90 -22.71 13.33
CA ASP A 20 4.34 -22.12 14.54
C ASP A 20 3.89 -20.67 14.32
N ASP A 21 3.03 -20.18 15.21
CA ASP A 21 2.60 -18.79 15.23
C ASP A 21 3.71 -17.87 15.77
N PHE A 22 3.61 -16.58 15.47
CA PHE A 22 4.56 -15.59 15.99
C PHE A 22 4.28 -15.23 17.46
N PRO A 23 5.32 -14.98 18.27
CA PRO A 23 6.76 -14.95 17.92
C PRO A 23 7.35 -16.36 17.78
N LEU A 24 8.26 -16.54 16.82
CA LEU A 24 8.95 -17.81 16.63
C LEU A 24 9.96 -18.06 17.76
N GLU A 25 10.03 -19.29 18.25
CA GLU A 25 11.12 -19.74 19.11
C GLU A 25 12.40 -19.98 18.31
N TYR A 26 13.54 -19.88 18.99
CA TYR A 26 14.83 -20.14 18.35
C TYR A 26 15.01 -21.64 18.12
N GLU A 27 15.14 -22.01 16.85
CA GLU A 27 15.52 -23.33 16.40
C GLU A 27 16.74 -23.23 15.49
N PRO A 28 17.84 -24.00 15.72
CA PRO A 28 19.03 -23.98 14.88
C PRO A 28 18.77 -24.36 13.43
N SER A 29 17.74 -25.17 13.17
CA SER A 29 17.30 -25.59 11.85
C SER A 29 15.82 -25.98 11.92
N SER A 30 14.98 -25.33 11.14
CA SER A 30 13.58 -25.72 10.98
C SER A 30 13.26 -25.98 9.51
N VAL A 31 12.31 -26.88 9.28
CA VAL A 31 11.84 -27.20 7.93
C VAL A 31 10.56 -26.44 7.68
N PRO A 32 10.53 -25.50 6.71
CA PRO A 32 9.31 -24.76 6.40
C PRO A 32 8.24 -25.70 5.80
N ALA A 33 6.97 -25.45 6.10
CA ALA A 33 5.86 -26.18 5.54
C ALA A 33 5.80 -26.04 3.99
N TRP A 34 6.20 -24.89 3.50
CA TRP A 34 6.37 -24.58 2.09
C TRP A 34 7.34 -23.42 1.90
N MET A 35 7.93 -23.32 0.69
CA MET A 35 8.77 -22.18 0.32
C MET A 35 8.54 -21.82 -1.15
N ARG A 36 8.49 -20.55 -1.46
CA ARG A 36 8.34 -20.01 -2.81
C ARG A 36 9.25 -18.81 -3.02
N ALA A 37 9.68 -18.62 -4.26
CA ALA A 37 10.36 -17.41 -4.70
C ALA A 37 9.55 -16.74 -5.79
N GLY A 38 9.50 -15.42 -5.80
CA GLY A 38 8.79 -14.66 -6.83
C GLY A 38 9.02 -13.17 -6.74
N VAL A 39 8.62 -12.48 -7.79
CA VAL A 39 8.75 -11.02 -7.88
C VAL A 39 7.53 -10.35 -7.25
N ALA A 40 7.82 -9.49 -6.29
CA ALA A 40 6.87 -8.67 -5.56
C ALA A 40 7.46 -7.26 -5.35
N GLY A 41 7.14 -6.61 -4.23
CA GLY A 41 7.40 -5.20 -3.97
C GLY A 41 6.18 -4.37 -4.37
N SER A 42 5.87 -3.36 -3.57
CA SER A 42 4.59 -2.64 -3.68
C SER A 42 4.32 -2.14 -5.09
N ALA A 43 5.30 -1.49 -5.73
CA ALA A 43 5.08 -0.95 -7.07
C ALA A 43 4.88 -2.04 -8.14
N ALA A 44 5.70 -3.10 -8.10
CA ALA A 44 5.52 -4.21 -9.04
C ALA A 44 4.19 -4.92 -8.86
N HIS A 45 3.75 -5.13 -7.62
CA HIS A 45 2.47 -5.77 -7.34
C HIS A 45 1.29 -4.87 -7.75
N ILE A 46 1.29 -3.60 -7.37
CA ILE A 46 0.27 -2.61 -7.79
C ILE A 46 0.19 -2.55 -9.32
N ALA A 47 1.33 -2.48 -10.01
CA ALA A 47 1.38 -2.43 -11.46
C ALA A 47 0.80 -3.70 -12.11
N LYS A 48 1.10 -4.89 -11.57
CA LYS A 48 0.53 -6.16 -12.05
C LYS A 48 -0.98 -6.20 -11.88
N VAL A 49 -1.50 -5.77 -10.71
CA VAL A 49 -2.95 -5.74 -10.46
C VAL A 49 -3.64 -4.80 -11.43
N LEU A 50 -3.18 -3.56 -11.57
CA LEU A 50 -3.77 -2.57 -12.48
C LEU A 50 -3.72 -3.04 -13.95
N SER A 51 -2.59 -3.62 -14.38
CA SER A 51 -2.43 -4.15 -15.74
C SER A 51 -3.37 -5.33 -15.99
N ALA A 52 -3.54 -6.24 -15.04
CA ALA A 52 -4.46 -7.36 -15.15
C ALA A 52 -5.94 -6.91 -15.23
N LEU A 53 -6.27 -5.81 -14.52
CA LEU A 53 -7.60 -5.17 -14.60
C LEU A 53 -7.81 -4.35 -15.89
N GLY A 54 -6.80 -4.26 -16.76
CA GLY A 54 -6.93 -3.65 -18.09
C GLY A 54 -6.52 -2.19 -18.20
N ASP A 55 -5.82 -1.61 -17.23
CA ASP A 55 -5.27 -0.25 -17.34
C ASP A 55 -3.98 -0.20 -18.18
N ASP A 56 -3.70 0.96 -18.81
CA ASP A 56 -2.42 1.27 -19.47
C ASP A 56 -1.37 1.62 -18.40
N VAL A 57 -0.62 0.61 -17.94
CA VAL A 57 0.30 0.74 -16.81
C VAL A 57 1.74 0.86 -17.27
N ARG A 58 2.43 1.87 -16.74
CA ARG A 58 3.88 2.07 -16.93
C ARG A 58 4.58 2.01 -15.60
N LEU A 59 5.52 1.08 -15.45
CA LEU A 59 6.27 0.88 -14.21
C LEU A 59 7.61 1.61 -14.25
N CYS A 60 7.87 2.42 -13.22
CA CYS A 60 9.16 3.03 -12.93
C CYS A 60 9.78 2.37 -11.70
N THR A 61 10.84 1.59 -11.88
CA THR A 61 11.51 0.87 -10.79
C THR A 61 13.01 0.74 -11.05
N LEU A 62 13.74 0.40 -9.99
CA LEU A 62 15.15 0.10 -10.02
C LEU A 62 15.38 -1.41 -9.88
N ALA A 63 16.11 -2.01 -10.81
CA ALA A 63 16.53 -3.41 -10.76
C ALA A 63 17.97 -3.51 -11.26
N GLY A 64 18.86 -4.15 -10.50
CA GLY A 64 20.25 -4.33 -10.87
C GLY A 64 20.45 -5.34 -12.00
N SER A 65 21.72 -5.57 -12.34
CA SER A 65 22.15 -6.60 -13.28
C SER A 65 22.58 -7.92 -12.60
N ASP A 66 22.33 -8.03 -11.29
CA ASP A 66 22.54 -9.23 -10.48
C ASP A 66 21.45 -10.31 -10.75
N PRO A 67 21.62 -11.56 -10.25
CA PRO A 67 20.65 -12.64 -10.48
C PRO A 67 19.21 -12.29 -10.08
N ALA A 68 19.02 -11.51 -9.00
CA ALA A 68 17.70 -11.08 -8.58
C ALA A 68 17.10 -10.06 -9.55
N GLY A 69 17.89 -9.12 -10.05
CA GLY A 69 17.46 -8.15 -11.06
C GLY A 69 17.11 -8.80 -12.39
N LEU A 70 17.84 -9.84 -12.80
CA LEU A 70 17.49 -10.65 -13.98
C LEU A 70 16.16 -11.36 -13.81
N ALA A 71 15.90 -11.94 -12.62
CA ALA A 71 14.61 -12.57 -12.30
C ALA A 71 13.46 -11.55 -12.33
N ILE A 72 13.67 -10.35 -11.78
CA ILE A 72 12.68 -9.27 -11.83
C ILE A 72 12.38 -8.86 -13.27
N ARG A 73 13.40 -8.64 -14.10
CA ARG A 73 13.21 -8.26 -15.51
C ARG A 73 12.49 -9.35 -16.31
N ALA A 74 12.79 -10.62 -16.07
CA ALA A 74 12.11 -11.74 -16.71
C ALA A 74 10.62 -11.79 -16.34
N ASP A 75 10.29 -11.62 -15.08
CA ASP A 75 8.91 -11.60 -14.58
C ASP A 75 8.12 -10.40 -15.11
N LEU A 76 8.73 -9.22 -15.10
CA LEU A 76 8.11 -7.99 -15.65
C LEU A 76 7.90 -8.10 -17.17
N ASN A 77 8.78 -8.80 -17.88
CA ASN A 77 8.60 -9.07 -19.31
C ASN A 77 7.38 -9.96 -19.57
N VAL A 78 7.22 -11.02 -18.78
CA VAL A 78 6.05 -11.92 -18.87
C VAL A 78 4.75 -11.16 -18.55
N SER A 79 4.80 -10.24 -17.61
CA SER A 79 3.66 -9.41 -17.20
C SER A 79 3.39 -8.21 -18.15
N GLY A 80 4.20 -8.01 -19.21
CA GLY A 80 4.09 -6.86 -20.10
C GLY A 80 4.49 -5.52 -19.48
N LEU A 81 5.12 -5.53 -18.31
CA LEU A 81 5.53 -4.34 -17.55
C LEU A 81 7.01 -3.96 -17.72
N LEU A 82 7.78 -4.76 -18.44
CA LEU A 82 9.18 -4.43 -18.75
C LEU A 82 9.22 -3.33 -19.83
N GLY A 83 9.55 -2.14 -19.40
CA GLY A 83 9.58 -0.96 -20.26
C GLY A 83 10.74 -0.02 -19.93
N PRO A 84 10.81 1.15 -20.57
CA PRO A 84 11.90 2.12 -20.39
C PRO A 84 12.00 2.67 -18.96
N GLY A 85 10.97 2.47 -18.15
CA GLY A 85 10.94 2.85 -16.73
C GLY A 85 11.66 1.85 -15.81
N VAL A 86 12.07 0.66 -16.29
CA VAL A 86 12.86 -0.30 -15.51
C VAL A 86 14.35 0.00 -15.69
N VAL A 87 14.90 0.76 -14.77
CA VAL A 87 16.27 1.30 -14.84
C VAL A 87 17.23 0.44 -14.04
N ASP A 88 18.51 0.41 -14.45
CA ASP A 88 19.56 -0.23 -13.65
C ASP A 88 19.85 0.61 -12.40
N GLY A 89 19.68 0.00 -11.23
CA GLY A 89 19.91 0.61 -9.92
C GLY A 89 21.28 0.26 -9.31
N GLY A 90 22.17 -0.43 -10.07
CA GLY A 90 23.45 -0.90 -9.54
C GLY A 90 23.34 -2.07 -8.54
N GLY A 91 22.16 -2.37 -8.06
CA GLY A 91 21.82 -3.49 -7.19
C GLY A 91 20.30 -3.68 -7.10
N THR A 92 19.88 -4.80 -6.54
CA THR A 92 18.47 -5.21 -6.53
C THR A 92 17.90 -5.26 -5.13
N SER A 93 16.63 -4.87 -4.98
CA SER A 93 15.87 -5.05 -3.76
C SER A 93 15.51 -6.52 -3.56
N LEU A 94 15.63 -6.97 -2.32
CA LEU A 94 15.31 -8.33 -1.89
C LEU A 94 14.33 -8.30 -0.72
N GLY A 95 13.65 -9.41 -0.48
CA GLY A 95 12.85 -9.57 0.71
C GLY A 95 12.65 -11.03 1.12
N VAL A 96 12.38 -11.22 2.41
CA VAL A 96 11.92 -12.48 2.96
C VAL A 96 10.59 -12.24 3.65
N VAL A 97 9.65 -13.16 3.47
CA VAL A 97 8.38 -13.17 4.20
C VAL A 97 8.23 -14.53 4.87
N LEU A 98 8.11 -14.53 6.19
CA LEU A 98 7.69 -15.69 6.96
C LEU A 98 6.19 -15.61 7.19
N VAL A 99 5.50 -16.71 7.01
CA VAL A 99 4.03 -16.79 7.10
C VAL A 99 3.67 -17.89 8.11
N ALA A 100 2.94 -17.49 9.13
CA ALA A 100 2.44 -18.41 10.18
C ALA A 100 1.20 -19.19 9.70
N PRO A 101 0.80 -20.26 10.38
CA PRO A 101 -0.36 -21.08 10.01
C PRO A 101 -1.67 -20.31 9.91
N ASP A 102 -1.85 -19.25 10.70
CA ASP A 102 -3.02 -18.34 10.66
C ASP A 102 -3.01 -17.34 9.48
N GLY A 103 -1.95 -17.36 8.67
CA GLY A 103 -1.75 -16.43 7.54
C GLY A 103 -1.15 -15.09 7.94
N SER A 104 -0.87 -14.84 9.22
CA SER A 104 -0.11 -13.67 9.64
C SER A 104 1.32 -13.71 9.09
N ARG A 105 1.96 -12.55 8.95
CA ARG A 105 3.25 -12.47 8.28
C ARG A 105 4.27 -11.62 9.02
N MET A 106 5.52 -12.00 8.88
CA MET A 106 6.67 -11.18 9.25
C MET A 106 7.54 -10.94 8.00
N GLY A 107 7.64 -9.69 7.57
CA GLY A 107 8.37 -9.29 6.36
C GLY A 107 9.70 -8.62 6.67
N PHE A 108 10.74 -8.97 5.90
CA PHE A 108 12.09 -8.41 5.96
C PHE A 108 12.48 -7.82 4.61
N PRO A 109 12.01 -6.61 4.25
CA PRO A 109 12.41 -5.95 3.02
C PRO A 109 13.84 -5.42 3.15
N TYR A 110 14.70 -5.73 2.17
CA TYR A 110 16.05 -5.20 2.05
C TYR A 110 16.13 -4.23 0.86
N LEU A 111 16.12 -2.93 1.16
CA LEU A 111 16.04 -1.85 0.18
C LEU A 111 17.34 -1.02 0.10
N ALA A 112 18.43 -1.43 0.77
CA ALA A 112 19.64 -0.63 0.86
C ALA A 112 20.22 -0.29 -0.53
N ALA A 113 20.29 -1.25 -1.43
CA ALA A 113 20.82 -1.06 -2.77
C ALA A 113 20.04 0.01 -3.57
N VAL A 114 18.71 -0.13 -3.63
CA VAL A 114 17.86 0.82 -4.39
C VAL A 114 17.70 2.17 -3.70
N ASN A 115 17.80 2.23 -2.37
CA ASN A 115 17.76 3.49 -1.63
C ASN A 115 19.08 4.28 -1.66
N ALA A 116 20.18 3.66 -2.12
CA ALA A 116 21.48 4.32 -2.27
C ALA A 116 21.57 5.14 -3.57
N VAL A 117 20.66 4.94 -4.51
CA VAL A 117 20.65 5.62 -5.81
C VAL A 117 19.36 6.40 -6.02
N GLY A 118 19.41 7.43 -6.84
CA GLY A 118 18.25 8.19 -7.27
C GLY A 118 17.63 7.60 -8.53
N TYR A 119 16.32 7.69 -8.69
CA TYR A 119 15.69 7.37 -9.96
C TYR A 119 15.87 8.54 -10.96
N PRO A 120 16.24 8.28 -12.24
CA PRO A 120 16.48 9.36 -13.22
C PRO A 120 15.20 10.15 -13.52
N ALA A 121 15.19 11.42 -13.21
CA ALA A 121 14.04 12.30 -13.37
C ALA A 121 13.57 12.39 -14.84
N GLU A 122 14.49 12.47 -15.79
CA GLU A 122 14.16 12.49 -17.23
C GLU A 122 13.46 11.23 -17.71
N THR A 123 13.84 10.06 -17.17
CA THR A 123 13.16 8.80 -17.47
C THR A 123 11.74 8.81 -16.91
N PHE A 124 11.57 9.28 -15.67
CA PHE A 124 10.25 9.42 -15.08
C PHE A 124 9.37 10.35 -15.92
N HIS A 125 9.86 11.51 -16.32
CA HIS A 125 9.14 12.46 -17.17
C HIS A 125 8.58 11.81 -18.43
N ARG A 126 9.45 11.16 -19.18
CA ARG A 126 9.09 10.51 -20.44
C ARG A 126 8.07 9.39 -20.25
N VAL A 127 8.22 8.61 -19.17
CA VAL A 127 7.32 7.49 -18.84
C VAL A 127 5.98 8.00 -18.34
N ALA A 128 5.97 9.07 -17.54
CA ALA A 128 4.76 9.65 -16.95
C ALA A 128 3.98 10.56 -17.91
N GLU A 129 4.50 10.84 -19.11
CA GLU A 129 3.83 11.71 -20.06
C GLU A 129 2.42 11.22 -20.40
N GLY A 130 1.42 12.09 -20.21
CA GLY A 130 0.00 11.81 -20.45
C GLY A 130 -0.61 10.81 -19.45
N ALA A 131 -0.02 10.60 -18.28
CA ALA A 131 -0.63 9.79 -17.23
C ALA A 131 -1.83 10.52 -16.59
N ASP A 132 -2.91 9.78 -16.32
CA ASP A 132 -4.08 10.25 -15.58
C ASP A 132 -3.84 10.20 -14.07
N LEU A 133 -2.98 9.26 -13.63
CA LEU A 133 -2.64 9.03 -12.23
C LEU A 133 -1.16 8.62 -12.08
N ALA A 134 -0.50 9.16 -11.07
CA ALA A 134 0.80 8.71 -10.59
C ALA A 134 0.65 8.01 -9.24
N VAL A 135 0.95 6.73 -9.18
CA VAL A 135 1.04 5.96 -7.94
C VAL A 135 2.48 6.01 -7.45
N LEU A 136 2.72 6.72 -6.34
CA LEU A 136 4.06 6.89 -5.78
C LEU A 136 4.15 6.11 -4.46
N THR A 137 4.85 4.98 -4.47
CA THR A 137 5.13 4.28 -3.21
C THR A 137 6.16 5.05 -2.38
N ASN A 138 6.16 4.89 -1.06
CA ASN A 138 6.97 5.67 -0.13
C ASN A 138 8.46 5.23 -0.04
N ALA A 139 9.02 4.68 -1.11
CA ALA A 139 10.43 4.36 -1.22
C ALA A 139 11.28 5.63 -1.37
N ARG A 140 12.46 5.71 -0.72
CA ARG A 140 13.28 6.93 -0.71
C ARG A 140 13.61 7.47 -2.09
N PHE A 141 13.91 6.59 -3.05
CA PHE A 141 14.29 7.01 -4.40
C PHE A 141 13.12 7.63 -5.20
N THR A 142 11.86 7.43 -4.78
CA THR A 142 10.70 8.06 -5.42
C THR A 142 10.44 9.48 -4.93
N ARG A 143 10.98 9.86 -3.76
CA ARG A 143 10.73 11.16 -3.15
C ARG A 143 11.04 12.37 -4.04
N PRO A 144 12.17 12.41 -4.79
CA PRO A 144 12.43 13.53 -5.72
C PRO A 144 11.40 13.66 -6.84
N LEU A 145 10.69 12.59 -7.17
CA LEU A 145 9.72 12.56 -8.27
C LEU A 145 8.36 13.18 -7.90
N ILE A 146 8.09 13.37 -6.61
CA ILE A 146 6.88 14.03 -6.12
C ILE A 146 6.73 15.43 -6.72
N GLY A 147 7.81 16.22 -6.75
CA GLY A 147 7.81 17.57 -7.31
C GLY A 147 7.46 17.58 -8.79
N TRP A 148 7.88 16.55 -9.52
CA TRP A 148 7.59 16.39 -10.93
C TRP A 148 6.12 16.05 -11.21
N ALA A 149 5.55 15.11 -10.46
CA ALA A 149 4.14 14.75 -10.59
C ALA A 149 3.23 15.97 -10.30
N LYS A 150 3.55 16.73 -9.25
CA LYS A 150 2.86 18.00 -8.94
C LYS A 150 2.98 19.04 -10.06
N HIS A 151 4.18 19.22 -10.60
CA HIS A 151 4.39 20.19 -11.68
C HIS A 151 3.65 19.81 -12.96
N ALA A 152 3.53 18.53 -13.25
CA ALA A 152 2.75 18.00 -14.35
C ALA A 152 1.23 18.01 -14.12
N CYS A 153 0.76 18.45 -12.94
CA CYS A 153 -0.65 18.44 -12.53
C CYS A 153 -1.30 17.05 -12.65
N VAL A 154 -0.53 15.98 -12.49
CA VAL A 154 -1.03 14.60 -12.47
C VAL A 154 -1.54 14.29 -11.06
N ARG A 155 -2.71 13.67 -10.95
CA ARG A 155 -3.22 13.19 -9.65
C ARG A 155 -2.25 12.19 -9.03
N ILE A 156 -2.09 12.25 -7.70
CA ILE A 156 -1.13 11.42 -6.98
C ILE A 156 -1.87 10.52 -5.99
N ALA A 157 -1.64 9.23 -6.09
CA ALA A 157 -2.09 8.25 -5.11
C ALA A 157 -0.90 7.61 -4.39
N VAL A 158 -1.01 7.44 -3.07
CA VAL A 158 0.04 6.85 -2.25
C VAL A 158 -0.53 5.79 -1.30
N ASP A 159 0.23 4.71 -1.10
CA ASP A 159 0.05 3.81 0.04
C ASP A 159 1.24 3.98 0.97
N VAL A 160 0.97 4.43 2.20
CA VAL A 160 1.99 4.63 3.23
C VAL A 160 2.18 3.39 4.11
N HIS A 161 1.49 2.31 3.80
CA HIS A 161 1.55 1.02 4.47
C HIS A 161 1.27 1.10 5.97
N LEU A 162 2.29 0.90 6.80
CA LEU A 162 2.22 0.92 8.27
C LEU A 162 2.60 2.30 8.79
N ILE A 163 1.64 3.01 9.35
CA ILE A 163 1.83 4.36 9.88
C ILE A 163 1.07 4.51 11.20
N SER A 164 1.60 5.30 12.13
CA SER A 164 0.97 5.57 13.42
C SER A 164 0.70 7.06 13.65
N ASP A 165 1.38 7.93 12.91
CA ASP A 165 1.30 9.38 13.06
C ASP A 165 1.15 10.03 11.67
N PRO A 166 0.11 10.85 11.42
CA PRO A 166 -0.04 11.54 10.14
C PRO A 166 1.11 12.54 9.88
N CYS A 167 1.85 12.96 10.92
CA CYS A 167 3.00 13.84 10.81
C CYS A 167 4.34 13.09 10.68
N ASP A 168 4.32 11.76 10.47
CA ASP A 168 5.53 10.95 10.30
C ASP A 168 6.50 11.58 9.29
N ALA A 169 7.73 11.85 9.71
CA ALA A 169 8.69 12.60 8.91
C ALA A 169 9.10 11.92 7.60
N HIS A 170 9.04 10.58 7.55
CA HIS A 170 9.32 9.84 6.34
C HIS A 170 8.17 9.97 5.33
N ASN A 171 6.92 9.73 5.76
CA ASN A 171 5.75 9.67 4.89
C ASN A 171 5.18 11.05 4.52
N ARG A 172 5.47 12.07 5.33
CA ARG A 172 4.94 13.42 5.14
C ARG A 172 5.06 13.96 3.72
N PRO A 173 6.19 13.88 2.99
CA PRO A 173 6.30 14.44 1.64
C PRO A 173 5.33 13.82 0.63
N TRP A 174 5.06 12.50 0.75
CA TRP A 174 4.08 11.82 -0.10
C TRP A 174 2.67 12.21 0.28
N MET A 175 2.33 12.25 1.57
CA MET A 175 1.01 12.64 2.06
C MET A 175 0.66 14.10 1.74
N GLU A 176 1.62 15.03 1.82
CA GLU A 176 1.44 16.44 1.40
C GLU A 176 1.17 16.60 -0.10
N ALA A 177 1.54 15.61 -0.89
CA ALA A 177 1.37 15.65 -2.33
C ALA A 177 0.15 14.91 -2.83
N ALA A 178 -0.37 13.97 -2.04
CA ALA A 178 -1.35 12.99 -2.48
C ALA A 178 -2.78 13.54 -2.50
N ASP A 179 -3.51 13.17 -3.56
CA ASP A 179 -4.96 13.29 -3.65
C ASP A 179 -5.66 12.08 -3.00
N ILE A 180 -5.00 10.91 -3.03
CA ILE A 180 -5.50 9.65 -2.49
C ILE A 180 -4.43 9.05 -1.57
N VAL A 181 -4.78 8.75 -0.32
CA VAL A 181 -3.89 8.15 0.68
C VAL A 181 -4.49 6.84 1.19
N PHE A 182 -3.71 5.76 1.15
CA PHE A 182 -4.06 4.48 1.76
C PHE A 182 -3.04 4.11 2.84
N CYS A 183 -3.51 3.35 3.84
CA CYS A 183 -2.66 2.75 4.87
C CYS A 183 -3.29 1.48 5.45
N SER A 184 -2.52 0.74 6.27
CA SER A 184 -3.02 -0.35 7.10
C SER A 184 -3.35 0.13 8.51
N HIS A 185 -4.38 -0.46 9.11
CA HIS A 185 -4.76 -0.19 10.50
C HIS A 185 -3.76 -0.74 11.54
N GLU A 186 -2.88 -1.69 11.15
CA GLU A 186 -2.05 -2.48 12.08
C GLU A 186 -1.19 -1.65 13.05
N ARG A 187 -0.86 -0.40 12.71
CA ARG A 187 -0.11 0.52 13.58
C ARG A 187 -0.87 1.77 13.99
N LEU A 188 -2.11 1.93 13.55
CA LEU A 188 -2.93 3.07 13.98
C LEU A 188 -3.21 2.97 15.47
N GLN A 189 -3.08 4.09 16.18
CA GLN A 189 -3.38 4.20 17.62
C GLN A 189 -4.74 4.84 17.88
N CYS A 190 -5.55 4.98 16.84
CA CYS A 190 -6.86 5.58 16.85
C CYS A 190 -7.79 4.81 15.90
N THR A 191 -9.06 5.10 15.93
CA THR A 191 -10.02 4.52 14.97
C THR A 191 -9.71 5.00 13.54
N PRO A 192 -10.11 4.23 12.51
CA PRO A 192 -9.96 4.68 11.12
C PRO A 192 -10.61 6.04 10.85
N GLU A 193 -11.73 6.33 11.47
CA GLU A 193 -12.43 7.61 11.34
C GLU A 193 -11.64 8.78 11.93
N GLU A 194 -11.05 8.58 13.10
CA GLU A 194 -10.16 9.57 13.73
C GLU A 194 -8.91 9.79 12.90
N TRP A 195 -8.35 8.71 12.34
CA TRP A 195 -7.22 8.78 11.41
C TRP A 195 -7.57 9.61 10.18
N MET A 196 -8.70 9.33 9.53
CA MET A 196 -9.18 10.09 8.37
C MET A 196 -9.36 11.56 8.69
N ALA A 197 -9.97 11.88 9.85
CA ALA A 197 -10.14 13.27 10.30
C ALA A 197 -8.79 13.98 10.47
N GLN A 198 -7.78 13.31 11.04
CA GLN A 198 -6.42 13.85 11.19
C GLN A 198 -5.74 14.08 9.83
N VAL A 199 -5.83 13.11 8.91
CA VAL A 199 -5.27 13.22 7.56
C VAL A 199 -5.92 14.38 6.79
N PHE A 200 -7.24 14.46 6.78
CA PHE A 200 -7.97 15.54 6.09
C PHE A 200 -7.70 16.92 6.71
N ALA A 201 -7.50 17.01 8.02
CA ALA A 201 -7.13 18.26 8.67
C ALA A 201 -5.70 18.69 8.34
N GLN A 202 -4.76 17.75 8.29
CA GLN A 202 -3.35 18.01 8.05
C GLN A 202 -3.01 18.23 6.57
N TYR A 203 -3.73 17.55 5.67
CA TYR A 203 -3.44 17.53 4.22
C TYR A 203 -4.66 18.00 3.42
N PRO A 204 -4.82 19.31 3.21
CA PRO A 204 -6.01 19.88 2.57
C PRO A 204 -6.18 19.45 1.10
N GLY A 205 -5.12 19.03 0.40
CA GLY A 205 -5.18 18.49 -0.96
C GLY A 205 -5.70 17.06 -1.05
N CYS A 206 -5.68 16.29 0.04
CA CYS A 206 -6.14 14.90 0.03
C CYS A 206 -7.67 14.83 -0.09
N GLU A 207 -8.17 14.10 -1.08
CA GLU A 207 -9.60 13.92 -1.36
C GLU A 207 -10.15 12.61 -0.80
N VAL A 208 -9.31 11.57 -0.75
CA VAL A 208 -9.69 10.19 -0.39
C VAL A 208 -8.69 9.60 0.58
N VAL A 209 -9.18 9.01 1.68
CA VAL A 209 -8.37 8.24 2.63
C VAL A 209 -8.95 6.84 2.76
N GLY A 210 -8.14 5.81 2.48
CA GLY A 210 -8.49 4.40 2.64
C GLY A 210 -7.69 3.75 3.77
N VAL A 211 -8.33 2.90 4.56
CA VAL A 211 -7.69 2.11 5.62
C VAL A 211 -8.06 0.65 5.46
N GLY A 212 -7.07 -0.19 5.17
CA GLY A 212 -7.22 -1.65 5.20
C GLY A 212 -7.29 -2.14 6.64
N GLN A 213 -8.28 -2.98 6.97
CA GLN A 213 -8.55 -3.46 8.32
C GLN A 213 -8.36 -4.99 8.45
N GLY A 214 -7.60 -5.63 7.55
CA GLY A 214 -7.36 -7.06 7.57
C GLY A 214 -8.64 -7.88 7.50
N ALA A 215 -8.92 -8.69 8.51
CA ALA A 215 -10.11 -9.55 8.57
C ALA A 215 -11.44 -8.79 8.66
N ASP A 216 -11.42 -7.51 9.02
CA ASP A 216 -12.61 -6.65 9.07
C ASP A 216 -12.89 -5.96 7.73
N GLY A 217 -12.00 -6.11 6.73
CA GLY A 217 -12.16 -5.54 5.40
C GLY A 217 -11.46 -4.19 5.22
N ALA A 218 -12.19 -3.16 4.81
CA ALA A 218 -11.62 -1.83 4.59
C ALA A 218 -12.65 -0.70 4.80
N VAL A 219 -12.13 0.47 5.12
CA VAL A 219 -12.90 1.72 5.30
C VAL A 219 -12.32 2.79 4.40
N LEU A 220 -13.21 3.58 3.79
CA LEU A 220 -12.87 4.69 2.92
C LEU A 220 -13.57 5.96 3.41
N GLY A 221 -12.82 7.04 3.57
CA GLY A 221 -13.35 8.38 3.81
C GLY A 221 -13.15 9.29 2.62
N LEU A 222 -14.15 10.06 2.27
CA LEU A 222 -14.05 11.16 1.30
C LEU A 222 -14.05 12.50 2.03
N ARG A 223 -13.41 13.48 1.44
CA ARG A 223 -13.32 14.83 2.04
C ARG A 223 -14.67 15.50 2.28
N ASP A 224 -15.69 15.13 1.52
CA ASP A 224 -17.07 15.64 1.70
C ASP A 224 -17.79 15.09 2.94
N GLY A 225 -17.12 14.23 3.72
CA GLY A 225 -17.64 13.58 4.92
C GLY A 225 -18.25 12.20 4.67
N THR A 226 -18.28 11.72 3.45
CA THR A 226 -18.76 10.37 3.13
C THR A 226 -17.82 9.32 3.72
N LEU A 227 -18.41 8.28 4.33
CA LEU A 227 -17.72 7.11 4.86
C LEU A 227 -18.29 5.85 4.21
N VAL A 228 -17.43 5.03 3.64
CA VAL A 228 -17.80 3.73 3.08
C VAL A 228 -17.06 2.64 3.81
N ARG A 229 -17.75 1.58 4.22
CA ARG A 229 -17.17 0.35 4.77
C ARG A 229 -17.47 -0.83 3.86
N ALA A 230 -16.50 -1.71 3.69
CA ALA A 230 -16.67 -2.98 3.00
C ALA A 230 -16.08 -4.11 3.86
N GLY A 231 -16.88 -5.10 4.21
CA GLY A 231 -16.49 -6.24 5.03
C GLY A 231 -15.61 -7.22 4.27
N ALA A 232 -14.66 -7.87 4.95
CA ALA A 232 -13.76 -8.82 4.33
C ALA A 232 -14.49 -10.06 3.80
N VAL A 233 -13.94 -10.61 2.72
CA VAL A 233 -14.25 -11.93 2.18
C VAL A 233 -12.93 -12.62 1.80
N ALA A 234 -12.88 -13.94 1.88
CA ALA A 234 -11.70 -14.72 1.50
C ALA A 234 -12.14 -15.94 0.64
N PRO A 235 -12.39 -15.73 -0.66
CA PRO A 235 -12.95 -16.75 -1.55
C PRO A 235 -12.15 -18.05 -1.62
N ARG A 236 -10.84 -17.99 -1.36
CA ARG A 236 -9.93 -19.13 -1.39
C ARG A 236 -9.38 -19.50 -0.01
N GLY A 237 -9.96 -18.96 1.08
CA GLY A 237 -9.36 -19.01 2.41
C GLY A 237 -8.16 -18.07 2.54
N VAL A 238 -7.49 -18.12 3.71
CA VAL A 238 -6.33 -17.29 4.01
C VAL A 238 -5.09 -18.17 4.08
N VAL A 239 -4.10 -17.89 3.23
CA VAL A 239 -2.79 -18.55 3.21
C VAL A 239 -1.72 -17.53 3.63
N SER A 240 -1.76 -16.31 3.08
CA SER A 240 -0.81 -15.25 3.43
C SER A 240 -1.44 -13.86 3.22
N THR A 241 -1.38 -13.03 4.24
CA THR A 241 -1.86 -11.63 4.15
C THR A 241 -0.88 -10.69 3.43
N ALA A 242 0.31 -11.19 3.04
CA ALA A 242 1.29 -10.38 2.30
C ALA A 242 0.77 -9.93 0.93
N GLY A 243 0.82 -8.62 0.64
CA GLY A 243 0.35 -8.02 -0.62
C GLY A 243 -1.16 -7.78 -0.70
N ALA A 244 -1.94 -8.08 0.34
CA ALA A 244 -3.38 -7.76 0.36
C ALA A 244 -3.63 -6.25 0.27
N GLY A 245 -2.81 -5.43 0.95
CA GLY A 245 -2.88 -3.96 0.88
C GLY A 245 -2.63 -3.42 -0.53
N ASP A 246 -1.59 -3.92 -1.20
CA ASP A 246 -1.29 -3.53 -2.59
C ASP A 246 -2.45 -3.88 -3.54
N ALA A 247 -3.04 -5.08 -3.39
CA ALA A 247 -4.18 -5.50 -4.19
C ALA A 247 -5.44 -4.65 -3.90
N LEU A 248 -5.71 -4.35 -2.62
CA LEU A 248 -6.79 -3.46 -2.19
C LEU A 248 -6.65 -2.08 -2.85
N PHE A 249 -5.47 -1.48 -2.70
CA PHE A 249 -5.19 -0.14 -3.19
C PHE A 249 -5.29 -0.07 -4.72
N ALA A 250 -4.62 -0.99 -5.43
CA ALA A 250 -4.64 -1.01 -6.89
C ALA A 250 -6.06 -1.21 -7.46
N SER A 251 -6.81 -2.19 -6.94
CA SER A 251 -8.19 -2.44 -7.41
C SER A 251 -9.13 -1.29 -7.07
N PHE A 252 -8.93 -0.61 -5.93
CA PHE A 252 -9.68 0.60 -5.62
C PHE A 252 -9.40 1.71 -6.65
N LEU A 253 -8.13 1.97 -6.97
CA LEU A 253 -7.75 2.98 -7.95
C LEU A 253 -8.36 2.70 -9.32
N HIS A 254 -8.29 1.44 -9.79
CA HIS A 254 -8.94 1.02 -11.04
C HIS A 254 -10.43 1.37 -11.05
N GLY A 255 -11.19 0.86 -10.07
CA GLY A 255 -12.64 1.07 -9.98
C GLY A 255 -13.02 2.55 -9.80
N TRP A 256 -12.24 3.27 -8.99
CA TRP A 256 -12.44 4.71 -8.76
C TRP A 256 -12.23 5.55 -10.02
N LEU A 257 -11.17 5.28 -10.77
CA LEU A 257 -10.89 5.97 -12.04
C LEU A 257 -11.92 5.64 -13.12
N ALA A 258 -12.42 4.40 -13.14
CA ALA A 258 -13.39 3.96 -14.13
C ALA A 258 -14.80 4.53 -13.89
N THR A 259 -15.24 4.63 -12.64
CA THR A 259 -16.65 4.91 -12.30
C THR A 259 -16.88 6.15 -11.45
N GLY A 260 -15.90 6.59 -10.67
CA GLY A 260 -16.06 7.60 -9.63
C GLY A 260 -16.98 7.17 -8.46
N ASN A 261 -17.41 5.90 -8.42
CA ASN A 261 -18.28 5.37 -7.36
C ASN A 261 -17.45 4.73 -6.24
N PRO A 262 -17.36 5.34 -5.05
CA PRO A 262 -16.52 4.83 -3.97
C PRO A 262 -17.01 3.51 -3.39
N VAL A 263 -18.31 3.23 -3.46
CA VAL A 263 -18.90 2.00 -2.90
C VAL A 263 -18.52 0.80 -3.76
N ASP A 264 -18.69 0.90 -5.07
CA ASP A 264 -18.40 -0.18 -6.00
C ASP A 264 -16.88 -0.40 -6.11
N ALA A 265 -16.10 0.69 -6.14
CA ALA A 265 -14.64 0.62 -6.14
C ALA A 265 -14.10 -0.08 -4.88
N LEU A 266 -14.59 0.26 -3.68
CA LEU A 266 -14.15 -0.37 -2.45
C LEU A 266 -14.62 -1.83 -2.35
N ARG A 267 -15.83 -2.14 -2.81
CA ARG A 267 -16.37 -3.50 -2.85
C ARG A 267 -15.49 -4.42 -3.68
N SER A 268 -15.18 -4.04 -4.91
CA SER A 268 -14.31 -4.79 -5.82
C SER A 268 -12.88 -4.92 -5.26
N ALA A 269 -12.36 -3.87 -4.64
CA ALA A 269 -11.03 -3.85 -4.05
C ALA A 269 -10.90 -4.83 -2.87
N VAL A 270 -11.89 -4.87 -1.97
CA VAL A 270 -11.90 -5.82 -0.85
C VAL A 270 -12.03 -7.26 -1.34
N LEU A 271 -12.84 -7.51 -2.37
CA LEU A 271 -12.95 -8.84 -2.97
C LEU A 271 -11.63 -9.31 -3.59
N HIS A 272 -10.95 -8.44 -4.34
CA HIS A 272 -9.66 -8.76 -4.95
C HIS A 272 -8.57 -9.01 -3.88
N ALA A 273 -8.50 -8.16 -2.85
CA ALA A 273 -7.59 -8.35 -1.73
C ALA A 273 -7.86 -9.67 -0.99
N GLY A 274 -9.14 -10.00 -0.77
CA GLY A 274 -9.56 -11.24 -0.15
C GLY A 274 -9.31 -12.49 -1.01
N TRP A 275 -9.38 -12.38 -2.33
CA TRP A 275 -8.96 -13.43 -3.23
C TRP A 275 -7.43 -13.62 -3.18
N LYS A 276 -6.68 -12.52 -3.12
CA LYS A 276 -5.23 -12.52 -3.08
C LYS A 276 -4.68 -13.22 -1.84
N VAL A 277 -5.27 -13.10 -0.66
CA VAL A 277 -4.75 -13.73 0.57
C VAL A 277 -4.75 -15.26 0.53
N GLY A 278 -5.44 -15.88 -0.41
CA GLY A 278 -5.35 -17.31 -0.71
C GLY A 278 -4.07 -17.73 -1.46
N ASP A 279 -3.07 -16.84 -1.62
CA ASP A 279 -1.83 -17.12 -2.32
C ASP A 279 -0.61 -17.07 -1.38
N THR A 280 0.40 -17.87 -1.69
CA THR A 280 1.67 -17.95 -0.93
C THR A 280 2.64 -16.81 -1.22
N LEU A 281 2.56 -16.19 -2.40
CA LEU A 281 3.46 -15.10 -2.83
C LEU A 281 2.76 -13.74 -2.82
N PRO A 282 3.42 -12.66 -2.39
CA PRO A 282 2.81 -11.34 -2.30
C PRO A 282 2.34 -10.76 -3.64
N GLY A 283 2.94 -11.13 -4.77
CA GLY A 283 2.66 -10.50 -6.06
C GLY A 283 2.53 -11.48 -7.23
N ALA A 284 2.17 -12.76 -6.98
CA ALA A 284 2.26 -13.80 -7.99
C ALA A 284 1.15 -13.74 -9.06
N VAL A 285 -0.09 -13.53 -8.66
CA VAL A 285 -1.27 -13.61 -9.54
C VAL A 285 -2.21 -12.45 -9.24
N SER A 286 -2.83 -11.91 -10.28
CA SER A 286 -3.88 -10.89 -10.18
C SER A 286 -5.10 -11.34 -10.99
N LEU A 287 -6.29 -10.92 -10.57
CA LEU A 287 -7.52 -11.15 -11.32
C LEU A 287 -7.59 -10.19 -12.50
N THR A 288 -8.10 -10.68 -13.62
CA THR A 288 -8.60 -9.82 -14.69
C THR A 288 -9.90 -9.14 -14.29
N ASP A 289 -10.32 -8.10 -15.00
CA ASP A 289 -11.59 -7.43 -14.76
C ASP A 289 -12.79 -8.38 -14.93
N GLU A 290 -12.77 -9.26 -15.94
CA GLU A 290 -13.77 -10.31 -16.13
C GLU A 290 -13.85 -11.30 -14.96
N GLU A 291 -12.68 -11.75 -14.47
CA GLU A 291 -12.63 -12.67 -13.33
C GLU A 291 -13.13 -12.01 -12.05
N LEU A 292 -12.77 -10.74 -11.82
CA LEU A 292 -13.23 -9.96 -10.67
C LEU A 292 -14.76 -9.74 -10.75
N ALA A 293 -15.29 -9.41 -11.92
CA ALA A 293 -16.72 -9.26 -12.14
C ALA A 293 -17.47 -10.58 -11.89
N ARG A 294 -16.95 -11.72 -12.37
CA ARG A 294 -17.53 -13.04 -12.10
C ARG A 294 -17.52 -13.35 -10.60
N LEU A 295 -16.40 -13.15 -9.91
CA LEU A 295 -16.31 -13.38 -8.48
C LEU A 295 -17.25 -12.48 -7.67
N SER A 296 -17.50 -11.26 -8.14
CA SER A 296 -18.46 -10.33 -7.52
C SER A 296 -19.90 -10.86 -7.59
N GLY A 297 -20.22 -11.68 -8.58
CA GLY A 297 -21.50 -12.38 -8.66
C GLY A 297 -21.61 -13.61 -7.75
N GLU A 298 -20.47 -14.20 -7.37
CA GLU A 298 -20.39 -15.42 -6.55
C GLU A 298 -20.21 -15.11 -5.04
N HIS A 299 -19.62 -13.97 -4.71
CA HIS A 299 -19.25 -13.59 -3.34
C HIS A 299 -19.79 -12.21 -2.98
N GLU A 300 -20.72 -12.17 -2.04
CA GLU A 300 -21.28 -10.92 -1.54
C GLU A 300 -20.30 -10.23 -0.57
N VAL A 301 -19.84 -9.03 -0.94
CA VAL A 301 -19.12 -8.12 -0.04
C VAL A 301 -20.13 -7.16 0.57
N ARG A 302 -20.35 -7.25 1.87
CA ARG A 302 -21.25 -6.35 2.60
C ARG A 302 -20.67 -4.95 2.62
N THR A 303 -21.45 -3.96 2.20
CA THR A 303 -21.05 -2.55 2.22
C THR A 303 -22.04 -1.72 3.02
N SER A 304 -21.54 -0.66 3.63
CA SER A 304 -22.38 0.36 4.28
C SER A 304 -21.85 1.75 3.99
N VAL A 305 -22.76 2.71 3.88
CA VAL A 305 -22.43 4.12 3.67
C VAL A 305 -22.90 4.92 4.88
N GLY A 306 -22.05 5.79 5.39
CA GLY A 306 -22.29 6.65 6.52
C GLY A 306 -21.57 7.98 6.36
N ARG A 307 -21.31 8.62 7.47
CA ARG A 307 -20.49 9.83 7.52
C ARG A 307 -19.41 9.67 8.59
N TRP A 308 -18.17 10.08 8.27
CA TRP A 308 -17.20 10.37 9.31
C TRP A 308 -17.44 11.81 9.79
N VAL A 309 -17.39 12.00 11.11
CA VAL A 309 -17.55 13.33 11.69
C VAL A 309 -16.15 13.87 11.93
N SER A 310 -15.86 15.07 11.40
CA SER A 310 -14.67 15.81 11.84
C SER A 310 -14.77 15.92 13.36
N ALA A 311 -13.78 15.37 14.08
CA ALA A 311 -13.68 15.64 15.50
C ALA A 311 -13.62 17.17 15.64
N ALA A 312 -14.61 17.76 16.33
CA ALA A 312 -14.51 19.16 16.71
C ALA A 312 -13.16 19.34 17.39
N PRO A 313 -12.43 20.45 17.17
CA PRO A 313 -11.13 20.66 17.79
C PRO A 313 -11.33 20.47 19.29
N ALA A 314 -10.79 19.37 19.82
CA ALA A 314 -10.81 19.12 21.25
C ALA A 314 -10.15 20.33 21.89
N ASP A 315 -10.88 20.99 22.79
CA ASP A 315 -10.40 22.13 23.60
C ASP A 315 -9.04 21.79 24.22
N ARG A 316 -7.96 22.16 23.55
CA ARG A 316 -6.59 22.07 24.06
C ARG A 316 -6.28 23.15 25.11
N ALA A 317 -7.31 23.72 25.72
CA ALA A 317 -7.22 24.88 26.62
C ALA A 317 -7.44 24.57 28.09
N VAL A 318 -7.21 23.37 28.63
CA VAL A 318 -7.34 23.15 30.11
C VAL A 318 -6.25 22.22 30.68
N ARG A 319 -5.08 22.07 30.12
CA ARG A 319 -3.98 21.37 30.80
C ARG A 319 -2.65 22.13 30.92
N ALA A 320 -2.69 23.44 30.86
CA ALA A 320 -1.51 24.29 31.06
C ALA A 320 -1.53 25.12 32.36
N ALA A 321 -2.40 24.82 33.33
CA ALA A 321 -2.53 25.58 34.59
C ALA A 321 -2.66 24.67 35.81
N SER A 322 -1.72 23.73 35.96
CA SER A 322 -1.44 23.12 37.28
C SER A 322 0.06 22.80 37.37
N GLY A 323 0.83 23.87 37.59
CA GLY A 323 2.20 23.76 38.05
C GLY A 323 2.21 23.12 39.45
N PRO A 324 3.28 22.37 39.81
CA PRO A 324 3.36 21.75 41.12
C PRO A 324 3.48 22.82 42.21
N GLU A 325 2.67 22.69 43.26
CA GLU A 325 2.76 23.47 44.48
C GLU A 325 4.17 23.33 45.13
N PRO A 326 4.75 24.42 45.66
CA PRO A 326 6.02 24.34 46.34
C PRO A 326 5.86 23.59 47.67
N ARG A 327 6.72 22.60 47.89
CA ARG A 327 6.81 21.87 49.18
C ARG A 327 7.19 22.83 50.32
N PRO A 328 6.58 22.75 51.50
CA PRO A 328 6.97 23.52 52.66
C PRO A 328 8.37 23.09 53.14
N ALA A 329 9.19 24.09 53.56
CA ALA A 329 10.50 23.93 54.15
C ALA A 329 10.36 23.22 55.52
N SER A 330 11.18 22.21 55.77
CA SER A 330 11.34 21.59 57.08
C SER A 330 12.18 22.47 57.99
N PRO A 331 11.80 22.67 59.26
CA PRO A 331 12.62 23.39 60.21
C PRO A 331 13.65 22.47 60.88
N GLY A 332 14.82 23.01 61.18
CA GLY A 332 15.83 22.45 62.08
C GLY A 332 17.18 22.20 61.47
#